data_1dcfcdc8ece779f477ee59d1be077809
#
_entry.id   1dcfcdc8ece779f477ee59d1be077809
#
_cell.length_a   1.000
_cell.length_b   1.000
_cell.length_c   1.000
_cell.angle_alpha   90.00
_cell.angle_beta   90.00
_cell.angle_gamma   90.00
#
_symmetry.space_group_name_H-M   'P 1'
#
loop_
_entity.id
_entity.type
_entity.pdbx_description
1 polymer ?
#
loop_
_entity_poly.entity_id
_entity_poly.type
_entity_poly.pdbx_seq_one_letter_code
_entity_poly.pdbx_strand_id
1 'polypeptide(L)'
;MESTSQIETQSGTEIEPAVESATVVEPADAAESEPAAEAEPDSAAPVLVEPPSEVETAPEVELEVVEVIEAVVDSDDAASGTIRPDDGASAGEAIRIRGLVKHFGDNRAVDGIDLTVPAGSFYGVVGPNGAGKTTTLSIVAGLLRADAGSVVICGIDQASDPQAAKRVMGVLPDRLRTFDRLTGRQLLYYYGLLRGLTADVIEKRAADLARAFDLGDALSRVVSDYSAGMTKKIMLAGAMIHSPRVLVLDEPFESVDPVSSAVILDILRAYVSHGGTVILSSHGMDLVERVCSRVAIIVGGEVLAEGTIDEVRAGQTLEARFVELAGSSGEVEGLEWLHTFSD
;
A
#
# COMPACT_ATOMS: atom_id res chain seq x y z
N MET A 1 14.34 56.27 48.70
CA MET A 1 13.04 56.01 49.27
C MET A 1 12.68 54.61 48.91
N GLU A 2 13.15 53.56 49.63
CA GLU A 2 12.56 52.95 50.81
C GLU A 2 11.13 52.52 50.51
N SER A 3 10.68 51.31 50.67
CA SER A 3 10.87 50.27 51.70
C SER A 3 10.39 48.92 51.07
N THR A 4 11.09 47.80 51.08
CA THR A 4 11.24 46.79 52.17
C THR A 4 9.96 46.37 52.90
N SER A 5 9.58 45.10 52.75
CA SER A 5 9.09 44.15 53.77
C SER A 5 8.70 42.86 53.11
N GLN A 6 9.40 41.76 53.15
CA GLN A 6 9.74 40.74 54.16
C GLN A 6 8.57 40.03 54.80
N ILE A 7 8.68 38.68 54.69
CA ILE A 7 8.36 37.60 55.66
C ILE A 7 6.90 37.13 55.60
N GLU A 8 6.57 35.82 55.51
CA GLU A 8 6.92 34.71 56.40
C GLU A 8 6.58 33.34 55.80
N THR A 9 7.41 32.42 56.11
CA THR A 9 7.37 30.95 56.02
C THR A 9 6.40 30.32 57.03
N GLN A 10 5.78 29.19 56.64
CA GLN A 10 5.52 28.02 57.53
C GLN A 10 5.07 26.85 56.66
N SER A 11 5.87 25.77 56.53
CA SER A 11 5.95 24.53 57.32
C SER A 11 4.70 23.66 57.17
N GLY A 12 4.75 22.60 56.38
CA GLY A 12 5.21 21.30 56.82
C GLY A 12 4.05 20.36 57.10
N THR A 13 3.88 19.30 56.35
CA THR A 13 3.56 17.99 56.95
C THR A 13 3.78 16.90 55.89
N GLU A 14 4.82 16.12 56.11
CA GLU A 14 5.02 14.74 55.63
C GLU A 14 3.93 13.83 56.16
N ILE A 15 3.43 12.93 55.35
CA ILE A 15 2.93 11.63 55.83
C ILE A 15 3.32 10.57 54.83
N GLU A 16 4.26 9.74 55.23
CA GLU A 16 4.70 8.49 54.65
C GLU A 16 3.76 7.32 55.04
N PRO A 17 4.02 6.08 54.57
CA PRO A 17 3.02 5.19 53.96
C PRO A 17 2.55 4.11 54.94
N ALA A 18 1.42 3.50 54.62
CA ALA A 18 0.99 2.25 55.27
C ALA A 18 1.05 1.08 54.30
N VAL A 19 2.00 0.23 54.57
CA VAL A 19 2.11 -1.16 54.13
C VAL A 19 1.18 -1.98 55.00
N GLU A 20 0.31 -2.79 54.40
CA GLU A 20 -0.27 -3.91 55.09
C GLU A 20 -0.32 -5.15 54.22
N SER A 21 0.29 -6.20 54.82
CA SER A 21 0.66 -7.47 54.29
C SER A 21 -0.46 -8.50 54.44
N ALA A 22 -0.40 -9.47 53.55
CA ALA A 22 -0.66 -10.91 53.72
C ALA A 22 -2.09 -11.39 54.03
N THR A 23 -2.57 -12.32 53.24
CA THR A 23 -2.62 -13.71 53.71
C THR A 23 -2.83 -14.68 52.54
N VAL A 24 -1.92 -15.63 52.50
CA VAL A 24 -1.94 -16.90 51.79
C VAL A 24 -2.90 -17.87 52.48
N VAL A 25 -3.75 -18.55 51.75
CA VAL A 25 -4.33 -19.82 52.16
C VAL A 25 -4.48 -20.76 50.92
N GLU A 26 -3.70 -21.76 50.85
CA GLU A 26 -3.90 -23.10 50.26
C GLU A 26 -3.92 -24.11 51.39
N PRO A 27 -4.23 -25.42 51.17
CA PRO A 27 -5.21 -26.15 50.37
C PRO A 27 -6.03 -27.17 51.20
N ALA A 28 -6.96 -27.93 50.60
CA ALA A 28 -7.35 -29.30 50.92
C ALA A 28 -8.40 -29.77 49.90
N ASP A 29 -8.16 -30.73 49.12
CA ASP A 29 -8.04 -32.19 49.14
C ASP A 29 -9.39 -32.94 49.20
N ALA A 30 -9.51 -33.86 48.23
CA ALA A 30 -10.23 -35.13 48.14
C ALA A 30 -11.77 -35.16 47.99
N ALA A 31 -12.27 -35.77 46.94
CA ALA A 31 -12.72 -37.16 46.87
C ALA A 31 -13.58 -37.45 45.62
N GLU A 32 -13.15 -38.45 44.91
CA GLU A 32 -13.82 -39.47 44.13
C GLU A 32 -15.35 -39.56 44.17
N SER A 33 -15.98 -39.65 42.96
CA SER A 33 -16.87 -40.78 42.60
C SER A 33 -17.36 -40.68 41.15
N GLU A 34 -16.97 -41.63 40.31
CA GLU A 34 -17.73 -42.16 39.18
C GLU A 34 -18.74 -43.23 39.71
N PRO A 35 -19.65 -43.85 38.90
CA PRO A 35 -20.03 -43.70 37.51
C PRO A 35 -21.58 -43.80 37.24
N ALA A 36 -21.97 -43.74 36.01
CA ALA A 36 -23.04 -44.48 35.29
C ALA A 36 -23.78 -43.56 34.29
N ALA A 37 -23.66 -43.84 33.08
CA ALA A 37 -24.31 -44.72 32.09
C ALA A 37 -25.30 -44.01 31.16
N GLU A 38 -24.99 -44.14 29.87
CA GLU A 38 -25.87 -44.37 28.71
C GLU A 38 -26.95 -43.34 28.33
N ALA A 39 -26.75 -42.70 27.17
CA ALA A 39 -27.65 -42.76 26.03
C ALA A 39 -27.07 -42.02 24.81
N GLU A 40 -26.62 -42.73 23.81
CA GLU A 40 -26.70 -42.30 22.42
C GLU A 40 -28.15 -42.37 21.96
N PRO A 41 -28.64 -41.53 21.00
CA PRO A 41 -28.40 -41.86 19.61
C PRO A 41 -28.34 -40.63 18.66
N ASP A 42 -27.73 -40.71 17.64
CA ASP A 42 -28.17 -40.76 16.26
C ASP A 42 -27.18 -40.06 15.33
N SER A 43 -26.67 -40.91 14.51
CA SER A 43 -25.81 -40.76 13.36
C SER A 43 -26.45 -39.88 12.27
N ALA A 44 -25.77 -38.81 11.89
CA ALA A 44 -25.83 -38.28 10.53
C ALA A 44 -24.41 -37.97 10.06
N ALA A 45 -23.84 -38.91 9.33
CA ALA A 45 -22.55 -38.77 8.66
C ALA A 45 -22.62 -37.69 7.59
N PRO A 46 -21.57 -36.84 7.44
CA PRO A 46 -21.47 -35.98 6.27
C PRO A 46 -21.07 -36.84 5.05
N VAL A 47 -21.84 -36.66 3.97
CA VAL A 47 -21.56 -37.24 2.66
C VAL A 47 -20.22 -36.69 2.17
N LEU A 48 -19.22 -37.56 2.13
CA LEU A 48 -17.96 -37.36 1.42
C LEU A 48 -18.26 -37.39 -0.10
N VAL A 49 -18.20 -36.23 -0.73
CA VAL A 49 -18.11 -36.14 -2.18
C VAL A 49 -16.62 -36.32 -2.52
N GLU A 50 -16.29 -37.47 -3.07
CA GLU A 50 -14.95 -37.76 -3.60
C GLU A 50 -14.66 -36.83 -4.79
N PRO A 51 -13.44 -36.23 -4.88
CA PRO A 51 -13.05 -35.50 -6.06
C PRO A 51 -12.76 -36.49 -7.22
N PRO A 52 -13.05 -36.13 -8.47
CA PRO A 52 -12.72 -36.97 -9.61
C PRO A 52 -11.19 -37.09 -9.74
N SER A 53 -10.72 -38.33 -9.78
CA SER A 53 -9.37 -38.72 -10.11
C SER A 53 -9.09 -38.52 -11.61
N GLU A 54 -7.83 -38.19 -11.89
CA GLU A 54 -7.14 -38.06 -13.19
C GLU A 54 -7.10 -36.62 -13.73
N VAL A 55 -6.02 -35.93 -13.37
CA VAL A 55 -5.50 -34.81 -14.13
C VAL A 55 -4.41 -35.38 -15.06
N GLU A 56 -4.75 -35.49 -16.32
CA GLU A 56 -3.78 -35.67 -17.43
C GLU A 56 -2.80 -34.48 -17.39
N THR A 57 -1.51 -34.76 -17.33
CA THR A 57 -0.43 -33.79 -17.42
C THR A 57 -0.46 -33.15 -18.80
N ALA A 58 -0.96 -31.93 -18.89
CA ALA A 58 -0.80 -31.09 -20.06
C ALA A 58 0.64 -30.52 -20.13
N PRO A 59 1.19 -30.35 -21.35
CA PRO A 59 2.56 -29.87 -21.53
C PRO A 59 2.76 -28.48 -20.96
N GLU A 60 3.93 -28.21 -20.33
CA GLU A 60 4.41 -26.90 -19.94
C GLU A 60 4.36 -25.95 -21.15
N VAL A 61 3.37 -25.08 -21.16
CA VAL A 61 3.34 -23.94 -22.05
C VAL A 61 3.85 -22.77 -21.22
N GLU A 62 5.02 -22.27 -21.55
CA GLU A 62 5.46 -20.92 -21.14
C GLU A 62 4.43 -19.93 -21.69
N LEU A 63 3.39 -19.66 -20.92
CA LEU A 63 2.45 -18.57 -21.21
C LEU A 63 3.19 -17.26 -20.88
N GLU A 64 3.56 -16.54 -21.92
CA GLU A 64 4.11 -15.20 -21.77
C GLU A 64 3.16 -14.36 -20.91
N VAL A 65 3.71 -13.66 -19.95
CA VAL A 65 2.98 -12.73 -19.05
C VAL A 65 2.10 -11.74 -19.83
N VAL A 66 2.47 -11.45 -21.06
CA VAL A 66 1.77 -10.62 -22.04
C VAL A 66 0.36 -11.13 -22.36
N GLU A 67 0.17 -12.45 -22.62
CA GLU A 67 -1.16 -13.01 -22.93
C GLU A 67 -2.15 -12.93 -21.76
N VAL A 68 -1.63 -13.03 -20.53
CA VAL A 68 -2.47 -12.96 -19.33
C VAL A 68 -2.99 -11.54 -19.11
N ILE A 69 -2.17 -10.53 -19.40
CA ILE A 69 -2.56 -9.12 -19.25
C ILE A 69 -3.51 -8.69 -20.36
N GLU A 70 -3.30 -9.14 -21.61
CA GLU A 70 -4.26 -8.93 -22.70
C GLU A 70 -5.64 -9.48 -22.34
N ALA A 71 -5.72 -10.70 -21.77
CA ALA A 71 -7.00 -11.30 -21.37
C ALA A 71 -7.69 -10.53 -20.22
N VAL A 72 -6.94 -9.84 -19.37
CA VAL A 72 -7.50 -9.01 -18.26
C VAL A 72 -7.94 -7.63 -18.77
N VAL A 73 -7.23 -7.05 -19.77
CA VAL A 73 -7.52 -5.72 -20.31
C VAL A 73 -8.62 -5.75 -21.39
N ASP A 74 -8.66 -6.77 -22.25
CA ASP A 74 -9.62 -6.84 -23.37
C ASP A 74 -11.05 -7.27 -23.02
N SER A 75 -11.32 -7.67 -21.77
CA SER A 75 -12.65 -8.17 -21.40
C SER A 75 -13.70 -7.09 -21.07
N ASP A 76 -13.43 -5.81 -21.30
CA ASP A 76 -14.28 -4.69 -20.85
C ASP A 76 -15.31 -4.14 -21.88
N ASP A 77 -15.62 -4.85 -22.98
CA ASP A 77 -16.52 -4.32 -24.01
C ASP A 77 -18.03 -4.55 -23.75
N ALA A 78 -18.44 -4.92 -22.52
CA ALA A 78 -19.84 -5.24 -22.21
C ALA A 78 -20.54 -4.36 -21.17
N ALA A 79 -19.90 -3.31 -20.64
CA ALA A 79 -20.54 -2.39 -19.67
C ALA A 79 -20.17 -0.92 -19.92
N SER A 80 -20.15 -0.49 -21.19
CA SER A 80 -19.91 0.91 -21.54
C SER A 80 -21.18 1.75 -21.33
N GLY A 81 -21.36 2.22 -20.11
CA GLY A 81 -22.10 3.46 -19.87
C GLY A 81 -21.22 4.61 -20.37
N THR A 82 -21.60 5.23 -21.47
CA THR A 82 -20.90 6.35 -22.12
C THR A 82 -20.76 7.51 -21.14
N ILE A 83 -19.63 7.59 -20.41
CA ILE A 83 -19.25 8.78 -19.68
C ILE A 83 -18.65 9.73 -20.72
N ARG A 84 -19.35 10.81 -21.05
CA ARG A 84 -18.80 11.90 -21.85
C ARG A 84 -17.70 12.57 -21.04
N PRO A 85 -16.49 12.75 -21.59
CA PRO A 85 -15.45 13.53 -20.92
C PRO A 85 -15.91 14.98 -20.84
N ASP A 86 -15.82 15.56 -19.65
CA ASP A 86 -15.95 17.00 -19.47
C ASP A 86 -14.76 17.70 -20.14
N ASP A 87 -15.03 18.80 -20.87
CA ASP A 87 -14.13 19.51 -21.79
C ASP A 87 -12.90 20.20 -21.15
N GLY A 88 -12.43 19.73 -19.99
CA GLY A 88 -11.28 20.28 -19.26
C GLY A 88 -10.06 19.36 -19.11
N ALA A 89 -10.15 18.07 -19.45
CA ALA A 89 -9.01 17.16 -19.39
C ALA A 89 -8.26 17.19 -20.72
N SER A 90 -7.02 17.68 -20.74
CA SER A 90 -6.15 17.50 -21.90
C SER A 90 -5.99 16.01 -22.16
N ALA A 91 -6.30 15.58 -23.39
CA ALA A 91 -6.14 14.21 -23.84
C ALA A 91 -4.66 13.80 -23.60
N GLY A 92 -4.39 13.01 -22.54
CA GLY A 92 -3.03 12.59 -22.18
C GLY A 92 -2.67 12.66 -20.70
N GLU A 93 -3.52 13.15 -19.80
CA GLU A 93 -3.25 13.18 -18.37
C GLU A 93 -4.06 12.09 -17.63
N ALA A 94 -3.37 11.25 -16.86
CA ALA A 94 -4.02 10.24 -16.02
C ALA A 94 -4.32 10.79 -14.61
N ILE A 95 -3.39 11.57 -14.04
CA ILE A 95 -3.58 12.24 -12.74
C ILE A 95 -3.13 13.67 -12.86
N ARG A 96 -3.94 14.61 -12.35
CA ARG A 96 -3.60 16.01 -12.19
C ARG A 96 -3.87 16.45 -10.76
N ILE A 97 -2.82 16.92 -10.08
CA ILE A 97 -2.85 17.47 -8.74
C ILE A 97 -2.54 18.94 -8.82
N ARG A 98 -3.31 19.80 -8.13
CA ARG A 98 -3.08 21.25 -8.09
C ARG A 98 -3.27 21.80 -6.68
N GLY A 99 -2.25 22.51 -6.20
CA GLY A 99 -2.25 23.21 -4.92
C GLY A 99 -2.57 22.33 -3.73
N LEU A 100 -2.14 21.05 -3.75
CA LEU A 100 -2.51 20.08 -2.73
C LEU A 100 -1.88 20.42 -1.39
N VAL A 101 -2.71 20.52 -0.34
CA VAL A 101 -2.27 20.83 1.03
C VAL A 101 -2.86 19.84 2.03
N LYS A 102 -2.01 19.41 2.99
CA LYS A 102 -2.43 18.57 4.10
C LYS A 102 -1.67 18.90 5.38
N HIS A 103 -2.42 19.16 6.45
CA HIS A 103 -1.89 19.37 7.80
C HIS A 103 -2.27 18.23 8.73
N PHE A 104 -1.38 17.94 9.68
CA PHE A 104 -1.64 17.09 10.83
C PHE A 104 -1.22 17.87 12.09
N GLY A 105 -2.19 18.51 12.75
CA GLY A 105 -1.91 19.50 13.79
C GLY A 105 -1.09 20.66 13.21
N ASP A 106 0.05 20.96 13.82
CA ASP A 106 0.95 22.03 13.37
C ASP A 106 1.90 21.59 12.24
N ASN A 107 1.92 20.28 11.91
CA ASN A 107 2.80 19.77 10.86
C ASN A 107 2.12 19.84 9.49
N ARG A 108 2.74 20.54 8.54
CA ARG A 108 2.33 20.62 7.14
C ARG A 108 3.01 19.51 6.35
N ALA A 109 2.31 18.38 6.23
CA ALA A 109 2.85 17.19 5.56
C ALA A 109 2.85 17.27 4.03
N VAL A 110 1.96 18.08 3.45
CA VAL A 110 1.88 18.40 2.01
C VAL A 110 1.64 19.89 1.89
N ASP A 111 2.46 20.58 1.11
CA ASP A 111 2.53 22.02 1.04
C ASP A 111 2.44 22.52 -0.41
N GLY A 112 1.22 22.61 -0.93
CA GLY A 112 0.97 23.21 -2.25
C GLY A 112 1.48 22.37 -3.42
N ILE A 113 1.45 21.03 -3.31
CA ILE A 113 1.95 20.14 -4.37
C ILE A 113 1.13 20.28 -5.64
N ASP A 114 1.85 20.55 -6.75
CA ASP A 114 1.37 20.45 -8.13
C ASP A 114 2.09 19.29 -8.81
N LEU A 115 1.35 18.34 -9.41
CA LEU A 115 1.90 17.21 -10.17
C LEU A 115 1.01 16.89 -11.37
N THR A 116 1.63 16.45 -12.46
CA THR A 116 0.92 15.96 -13.65
C THR A 116 1.49 14.61 -14.10
N VAL A 117 0.69 13.55 -13.97
CA VAL A 117 1.06 12.21 -14.41
C VAL A 117 0.46 11.95 -15.78
N PRO A 118 1.27 11.79 -16.83
CA PRO A 118 0.77 11.45 -18.16
C PRO A 118 0.14 10.06 -18.21
N ALA A 119 -0.87 9.87 -19.05
CA ALA A 119 -1.45 8.56 -19.30
C ALA A 119 -0.42 7.62 -19.95
N GLY A 120 -0.47 6.33 -19.59
CA GLY A 120 0.45 5.32 -20.12
C GLY A 120 1.88 5.50 -19.61
N SER A 121 2.10 6.18 -18.49
CA SER A 121 3.43 6.41 -17.92
C SER A 121 3.69 5.57 -16.67
N PHE A 122 4.96 5.30 -16.42
CA PHE A 122 5.46 4.79 -15.15
C PHE A 122 6.09 5.98 -14.39
N TYR A 123 5.39 6.47 -13.36
CA TYR A 123 5.73 7.70 -12.67
C TYR A 123 6.20 7.43 -11.24
N GLY A 124 7.39 7.91 -10.89
CA GLY A 124 7.97 7.79 -9.56
C GLY A 124 7.75 9.05 -8.71
N VAL A 125 7.44 8.88 -7.43
CA VAL A 125 7.44 9.92 -6.40
C VAL A 125 8.52 9.54 -5.39
N VAL A 126 9.62 10.29 -5.37
CA VAL A 126 10.78 9.97 -4.52
C VAL A 126 11.04 11.07 -3.49
N GLY A 127 11.72 10.69 -2.43
CA GLY A 127 12.09 11.60 -1.34
C GLY A 127 12.34 10.85 -0.04
N PRO A 128 12.86 11.52 1.01
CA PRO A 128 13.15 10.89 2.27
C PRO A 128 11.88 10.48 3.03
N ASN A 129 12.05 9.72 4.11
CA ASN A 129 10.95 9.42 5.01
C ASN A 129 10.40 10.72 5.64
N GLY A 130 9.07 10.85 5.69
CA GLY A 130 8.42 12.07 6.16
C GLY A 130 8.30 13.19 5.12
N ALA A 131 8.78 12.99 3.87
CA ALA A 131 8.69 14.00 2.81
C ALA A 131 7.26 14.33 2.34
N GLY A 132 6.25 13.54 2.72
CA GLY A 132 4.86 13.74 2.28
C GLY A 132 4.40 12.77 1.17
N LYS A 133 5.25 11.84 0.70
CA LYS A 133 4.92 10.88 -0.39
C LYS A 133 3.65 10.07 -0.09
N THR A 134 3.65 9.30 1.01
CA THR A 134 2.51 8.48 1.46
C THR A 134 1.26 9.32 1.68
N THR A 135 1.38 10.52 2.23
CA THR A 135 0.26 11.45 2.42
C THR A 135 -0.32 11.88 1.07
N THR A 136 0.52 12.26 0.12
CA THR A 136 0.11 12.65 -1.23
C THR A 136 -0.59 11.50 -1.95
N LEU A 137 0.02 10.30 -1.96
CA LEU A 137 -0.58 9.11 -2.60
C LEU A 137 -1.87 8.67 -1.90
N SER A 138 -1.97 8.79 -0.56
CA SER A 138 -3.20 8.48 0.18
C SER A 138 -4.33 9.44 -0.18
N ILE A 139 -4.03 10.72 -0.45
CA ILE A 139 -5.03 11.66 -0.94
C ILE A 139 -5.44 11.30 -2.37
N VAL A 140 -4.49 11.03 -3.27
CA VAL A 140 -4.77 10.57 -4.64
C VAL A 140 -5.62 9.30 -4.65
N ALA A 141 -5.34 8.36 -3.74
CA ALA A 141 -6.12 7.13 -3.59
C ALA A 141 -7.53 7.34 -2.97
N GLY A 142 -7.85 8.54 -2.51
CA GLY A 142 -9.11 8.84 -1.82
C GLY A 142 -9.23 8.15 -0.45
N LEU A 143 -8.10 7.82 0.17
CA LEU A 143 -8.00 7.28 1.53
C LEU A 143 -7.87 8.39 2.58
N LEU A 144 -7.39 9.56 2.15
CA LEU A 144 -7.20 10.74 3.00
C LEU A 144 -7.79 11.96 2.30
N ARG A 145 -8.45 12.82 3.06
CA ARG A 145 -8.99 14.09 2.54
C ARG A 145 -7.93 15.19 2.60
N ALA A 146 -7.74 15.90 1.48
CA ALA A 146 -6.95 17.12 1.46
C ALA A 146 -7.61 18.26 2.23
N ASP A 147 -6.81 19.18 2.74
CA ASP A 147 -7.30 20.41 3.39
C ASP A 147 -7.50 21.52 2.35
N ALA A 148 -6.69 21.52 1.27
CA ALA A 148 -6.85 22.39 0.11
C ALA A 148 -6.30 21.71 -1.16
N GLY A 149 -6.63 22.28 -2.31
CA GLY A 149 -6.22 21.78 -3.62
C GLY A 149 -7.23 20.86 -4.27
N SER A 150 -6.85 20.31 -5.43
CA SER A 150 -7.70 19.42 -6.22
C SER A 150 -6.92 18.24 -6.80
N VAL A 151 -7.61 17.11 -6.96
CA VAL A 151 -7.10 15.90 -7.60
C VAL A 151 -8.09 15.45 -8.67
N VAL A 152 -7.63 15.36 -9.91
CA VAL A 152 -8.41 14.87 -11.05
C VAL A 152 -7.75 13.58 -11.56
N ILE A 153 -8.54 12.52 -11.74
CA ILE A 153 -8.09 11.21 -12.16
C ILE A 153 -8.86 10.77 -13.39
N CYS A 154 -8.15 10.57 -14.50
CA CYS A 154 -8.75 10.27 -15.81
C CYS A 154 -9.90 11.24 -16.18
N GLY A 155 -9.77 12.53 -15.85
CA GLY A 155 -10.79 13.54 -16.07
C GLY A 155 -11.88 13.62 -15.00
N ILE A 156 -11.86 12.77 -13.97
CA ILE A 156 -12.83 12.74 -12.89
C ILE A 156 -12.28 13.53 -11.70
N ASP A 157 -12.96 14.59 -11.29
CA ASP A 157 -12.64 15.30 -10.05
C ASP A 157 -12.99 14.41 -8.84
N GLN A 158 -11.98 14.07 -8.06
CA GLN A 158 -12.09 13.11 -6.96
C GLN A 158 -12.99 13.62 -5.82
N ALA A 159 -13.02 14.92 -5.58
CA ALA A 159 -13.84 15.50 -4.51
C ALA A 159 -15.33 15.50 -4.89
N SER A 160 -15.62 15.70 -6.19
CA SER A 160 -16.99 15.75 -6.73
C SER A 160 -17.59 14.36 -6.94
N ASP A 161 -16.80 13.41 -7.48
CA ASP A 161 -17.24 12.02 -7.67
C ASP A 161 -16.17 11.01 -7.22
N PRO A 162 -16.06 10.78 -5.90
CA PRO A 162 -15.08 9.86 -5.34
C PRO A 162 -15.33 8.40 -5.72
N GLN A 163 -16.58 8.04 -6.04
CA GLN A 163 -16.93 6.68 -6.45
C GLN A 163 -16.46 6.37 -7.87
N ALA A 164 -16.68 7.28 -8.81
CA ALA A 164 -16.18 7.14 -10.17
C ALA A 164 -14.65 7.14 -10.19
N ALA A 165 -13.98 8.03 -9.45
CA ALA A 165 -12.53 8.04 -9.32
C ALA A 165 -11.98 6.71 -8.81
N LYS A 166 -12.61 6.12 -7.78
CA LYS A 166 -12.21 4.80 -7.24
C LYS A 166 -12.41 3.64 -8.21
N ARG A 167 -13.37 3.72 -9.13
CA ARG A 167 -13.59 2.65 -10.13
C ARG A 167 -12.46 2.56 -11.14
N VAL A 168 -11.83 3.66 -11.47
CA VAL A 168 -10.72 3.71 -12.43
C VAL A 168 -9.35 3.52 -11.80
N MET A 169 -9.27 3.35 -10.47
CA MET A 169 -8.02 3.19 -9.73
C MET A 169 -7.90 1.85 -9.02
N GLY A 170 -6.72 1.24 -9.11
CA GLY A 170 -6.23 0.22 -8.18
C GLY A 170 -5.26 0.85 -7.19
N VAL A 171 -5.34 0.47 -5.92
CA VAL A 171 -4.53 1.06 -4.85
C VAL A 171 -3.82 -0.02 -4.05
N LEU A 172 -2.52 0.14 -3.88
CA LEU A 172 -1.70 -0.63 -2.94
C LEU A 172 -1.14 0.35 -1.89
N PRO A 173 -1.68 0.39 -0.68
CA PRO A 173 -1.16 1.25 0.38
C PRO A 173 0.14 0.68 0.98
N ASP A 174 0.97 1.53 1.58
CA ASP A 174 2.20 1.14 2.27
C ASP A 174 1.92 0.09 3.35
N ARG A 175 1.00 0.38 4.26
CA ARG A 175 0.62 -0.55 5.33
C ARG A 175 -0.43 -1.52 4.83
N LEU A 176 0.00 -2.74 4.54
CA LEU A 176 -0.89 -3.81 4.12
C LEU A 176 -1.69 -4.31 5.33
N ARG A 177 -2.97 -3.94 5.38
CA ARG A 177 -3.94 -4.57 6.27
C ARG A 177 -4.77 -5.52 5.45
N THR A 178 -4.55 -6.82 5.67
CA THR A 178 -5.28 -7.88 4.98
C THR A 178 -6.30 -8.53 5.92
N PHE A 179 -7.22 -9.26 5.32
CA PHE A 179 -8.08 -10.17 6.07
C PHE A 179 -7.32 -11.48 6.28
N ASP A 180 -6.53 -11.54 7.33
CA ASP A 180 -5.52 -12.59 7.58
C ASP A 180 -6.09 -14.02 7.60
N ARG A 181 -7.38 -14.17 7.92
CA ARG A 181 -8.07 -15.47 7.96
C ARG A 181 -8.64 -15.91 6.62
N LEU A 182 -8.62 -15.07 5.59
CA LEU A 182 -9.05 -15.44 4.26
C LEU A 182 -7.94 -16.18 3.53
N THR A 183 -8.33 -17.14 2.69
CA THR A 183 -7.41 -17.69 1.68
C THR A 183 -7.17 -16.66 0.57
N GLY A 184 -6.05 -16.81 -0.17
CA GLY A 184 -5.76 -15.92 -1.31
C GLY A 184 -6.91 -15.87 -2.32
N ARG A 185 -7.55 -17.03 -2.61
CA ARG A 185 -8.73 -17.12 -3.48
C ARG A 185 -9.91 -16.30 -2.93
N GLN A 186 -10.21 -16.47 -1.65
CA GLN A 186 -11.30 -15.72 -1.01
C GLN A 186 -11.02 -14.21 -1.01
N LEU A 187 -9.76 -13.82 -0.75
CA LEU A 187 -9.36 -12.42 -0.77
C LEU A 187 -9.59 -11.79 -2.15
N LEU A 188 -9.10 -12.43 -3.24
CA LEU A 188 -9.34 -11.95 -4.60
C LEU A 188 -10.83 -11.93 -4.96
N TYR A 189 -11.59 -12.94 -4.52
CA TYR A 189 -13.03 -12.97 -4.73
C TYR A 189 -13.73 -11.76 -4.10
N TYR A 190 -13.40 -11.42 -2.85
CA TYR A 190 -13.98 -10.24 -2.18
C TYR A 190 -13.54 -8.93 -2.84
N TYR A 191 -12.29 -8.82 -3.28
CA TYR A 191 -11.85 -7.64 -4.05
C TYR A 191 -12.69 -7.45 -5.31
N GLY A 192 -12.91 -8.50 -6.09
CA GLY A 192 -13.73 -8.43 -7.30
C GLY A 192 -15.21 -8.11 -6.99
N LEU A 193 -15.77 -8.75 -5.96
CA LEU A 193 -17.16 -8.52 -5.56
C LEU A 193 -17.41 -7.07 -5.12
N LEU A 194 -16.49 -6.49 -4.33
CA LEU A 194 -16.56 -5.08 -3.89
C LEU A 194 -16.44 -4.09 -5.05
N ARG A 195 -15.88 -4.52 -6.18
CA ARG A 195 -15.79 -3.75 -7.42
C ARG A 195 -16.97 -4.00 -8.38
N GLY A 196 -17.94 -4.85 -7.97
CA GLY A 196 -19.14 -5.12 -8.74
C GLY A 196 -18.98 -6.13 -9.87
N LEU A 197 -17.90 -6.92 -9.87
CA LEU A 197 -17.68 -7.98 -10.85
C LEU A 197 -18.59 -9.19 -10.56
N THR A 198 -18.97 -9.90 -11.62
CA THR A 198 -19.69 -11.17 -11.49
C THR A 198 -18.76 -12.30 -11.04
N ALA A 199 -19.31 -13.36 -10.44
CA ALA A 199 -18.53 -14.48 -9.92
C ALA A 199 -17.66 -15.13 -11.01
N ASP A 200 -18.20 -15.36 -12.20
CA ASP A 200 -17.47 -15.98 -13.33
C ASP A 200 -16.27 -15.12 -13.79
N VAL A 201 -16.45 -13.79 -13.85
CA VAL A 201 -15.39 -12.85 -14.19
C VAL A 201 -14.31 -12.84 -13.08
N ILE A 202 -14.73 -12.86 -11.82
CA ILE A 202 -13.80 -12.89 -10.69
C ILE A 202 -12.96 -14.16 -10.72
N GLU A 203 -13.58 -15.32 -10.89
CA GLU A 203 -12.86 -16.60 -10.91
C GLU A 203 -11.84 -16.66 -12.05
N LYS A 204 -12.23 -16.25 -13.25
CA LYS A 204 -11.32 -16.19 -14.40
C LYS A 204 -10.14 -15.25 -14.12
N ARG A 205 -10.42 -13.98 -13.74
CA ARG A 205 -9.38 -12.98 -13.51
C ARG A 205 -8.49 -13.35 -12.31
N ALA A 206 -9.04 -13.93 -11.24
CA ALA A 206 -8.27 -14.40 -10.10
C ALA A 206 -7.30 -15.52 -10.50
N ALA A 207 -7.72 -16.46 -11.34
CA ALA A 207 -6.85 -17.51 -11.84
C ALA A 207 -5.72 -16.96 -12.74
N ASP A 208 -6.03 -16.00 -13.62
CA ASP A 208 -5.07 -15.37 -14.50
C ASP A 208 -4.04 -14.54 -13.70
N LEU A 209 -4.50 -13.71 -12.76
CA LEU A 209 -3.63 -12.93 -11.88
C LEU A 209 -2.78 -13.83 -10.98
N ALA A 210 -3.34 -14.90 -10.43
CA ALA A 210 -2.59 -15.84 -9.59
C ALA A 210 -1.45 -16.49 -10.37
N ARG A 211 -1.68 -16.80 -11.64
CA ARG A 211 -0.66 -17.35 -12.56
C ARG A 211 0.42 -16.32 -12.86
N ALA A 212 0.02 -15.09 -13.22
CA ALA A 212 0.95 -13.99 -13.53
C ALA A 212 1.85 -13.63 -12.32
N PHE A 213 1.29 -13.62 -11.11
CA PHE A 213 2.02 -13.31 -9.88
C PHE A 213 2.74 -14.52 -9.25
N ASP A 214 2.70 -15.69 -9.89
CA ASP A 214 3.26 -16.94 -9.34
C ASP A 214 2.72 -17.24 -7.94
N LEU A 215 1.39 -17.25 -7.81
CA LEU A 215 0.64 -17.50 -6.57
C LEU A 215 -0.31 -18.69 -6.68
N GLY A 216 -0.30 -19.44 -7.77
CA GLY A 216 -1.27 -20.50 -8.06
C GLY A 216 -1.44 -21.48 -6.90
N ASP A 217 -0.33 -22.06 -6.43
CA ASP A 217 -0.31 -23.04 -5.34
C ASP A 217 -0.66 -22.43 -3.97
N ALA A 218 -0.49 -21.12 -3.83
CA ALA A 218 -0.73 -20.42 -2.57
C ALA A 218 -2.19 -19.97 -2.40
N LEU A 219 -3.01 -19.95 -3.46
CA LEU A 219 -4.38 -19.46 -3.39
C LEU A 219 -5.28 -20.19 -2.39
N SER A 220 -5.00 -21.45 -2.10
CA SER A 220 -5.74 -22.26 -1.09
C SER A 220 -5.29 -22.01 0.34
N ARG A 221 -4.13 -21.38 0.55
CA ARG A 221 -3.57 -21.07 1.88
C ARG A 221 -4.16 -19.77 2.41
N VAL A 222 -4.22 -19.65 3.74
CA VAL A 222 -4.60 -18.39 4.40
C VAL A 222 -3.51 -17.33 4.21
N VAL A 223 -3.93 -16.07 4.05
CA VAL A 223 -3.00 -14.96 3.75
C VAL A 223 -2.04 -14.69 4.91
N SER A 224 -2.41 -15.03 6.15
CA SER A 224 -1.49 -14.97 7.30
C SER A 224 -0.22 -15.81 7.13
N ASP A 225 -0.26 -16.86 6.29
CA ASP A 225 0.87 -17.75 6.05
C ASP A 225 1.73 -17.32 4.84
N TYR A 226 1.43 -16.17 4.26
CA TYR A 226 2.18 -15.64 3.13
C TYR A 226 3.45 -14.93 3.60
N SER A 227 4.52 -15.02 2.80
CA SER A 227 5.67 -14.13 2.96
C SER A 227 5.30 -12.68 2.64
N ALA A 228 6.13 -11.72 3.04
CA ALA A 228 5.91 -10.31 2.71
C ALA A 228 5.77 -10.09 1.18
N GLY A 229 6.63 -10.74 0.37
CA GLY A 229 6.55 -10.70 -1.08
C GLY A 229 5.25 -11.28 -1.63
N MET A 230 4.81 -12.45 -1.10
CA MET A 230 3.52 -13.05 -1.48
C MET A 230 2.34 -12.16 -1.09
N THR A 231 2.40 -11.51 0.08
CA THR A 231 1.36 -10.59 0.53
C THR A 231 1.28 -9.36 -0.38
N LYS A 232 2.42 -8.79 -0.77
CA LYS A 232 2.45 -7.68 -1.77
C LYS A 232 1.86 -8.13 -3.11
N LYS A 233 2.25 -9.33 -3.61
CA LYS A 233 1.73 -9.89 -4.86
C LYS A 233 0.20 -10.07 -4.85
N ILE A 234 -0.36 -10.70 -3.80
CA ILE A 234 -1.81 -10.93 -3.74
C ILE A 234 -2.61 -9.64 -3.58
N MET A 235 -2.08 -8.66 -2.81
CA MET A 235 -2.70 -7.35 -2.66
C MET A 235 -2.68 -6.56 -3.97
N LEU A 236 -1.57 -6.61 -4.72
CA LEU A 236 -1.47 -5.98 -6.04
C LEU A 236 -2.40 -6.66 -7.05
N ALA A 237 -2.48 -8.00 -7.07
CA ALA A 237 -3.46 -8.73 -7.86
C ALA A 237 -4.89 -8.29 -7.55
N GLY A 238 -5.24 -8.13 -6.26
CA GLY A 238 -6.53 -7.59 -5.83
C GLY A 238 -6.77 -6.15 -6.30
N ALA A 239 -5.73 -5.31 -6.30
CA ALA A 239 -5.81 -3.94 -6.81
C ALA A 239 -6.05 -3.89 -8.33
N MET A 240 -5.62 -4.93 -9.09
CA MET A 240 -5.73 -5.02 -10.54
C MET A 240 -6.98 -5.77 -11.02
N ILE A 241 -7.68 -6.52 -10.17
CA ILE A 241 -8.74 -7.48 -10.57
C ILE A 241 -9.90 -6.83 -11.34
N HIS A 242 -10.15 -5.55 -11.13
CA HIS A 242 -11.21 -4.79 -11.80
C HIS A 242 -10.73 -4.00 -13.03
N SER A 243 -9.52 -4.30 -13.53
CA SER A 243 -8.90 -3.65 -14.71
C SER A 243 -8.86 -2.11 -14.58
N PRO A 244 -8.24 -1.56 -13.54
CA PRO A 244 -8.14 -0.12 -13.36
C PRO A 244 -7.35 0.53 -14.51
N ARG A 245 -7.54 1.83 -14.74
CA ARG A 245 -6.75 2.63 -15.67
C ARG A 245 -5.48 3.20 -15.03
N VAL A 246 -5.48 3.34 -13.71
CA VAL A 246 -4.39 3.90 -12.91
C VAL A 246 -4.12 3.00 -11.71
N LEU A 247 -2.85 2.71 -11.45
CA LEU A 247 -2.37 2.07 -10.22
C LEU A 247 -1.66 3.11 -9.35
N VAL A 248 -2.08 3.22 -8.10
CA VAL A 248 -1.47 4.07 -7.07
C VAL A 248 -0.82 3.16 -6.04
N LEU A 249 0.52 3.12 -6.04
CA LEU A 249 1.30 2.15 -5.28
C LEU A 249 2.22 2.87 -4.28
N ASP A 250 2.02 2.63 -3.00
CA ASP A 250 2.85 3.23 -1.95
C ASP A 250 3.89 2.21 -1.47
N GLU A 251 5.17 2.48 -1.73
CA GLU A 251 6.33 1.64 -1.43
C GLU A 251 6.12 0.16 -1.86
N PRO A 252 5.79 -0.13 -3.14
CA PRO A 252 5.40 -1.48 -3.57
C PRO A 252 6.51 -2.52 -3.47
N PHE A 253 7.78 -2.10 -3.42
CA PHE A 253 8.95 -2.98 -3.38
C PHE A 253 9.61 -3.05 -1.99
N GLU A 254 9.11 -2.29 -1.02
CA GLU A 254 9.64 -2.31 0.34
C GLU A 254 9.41 -3.68 0.99
N SER A 255 10.48 -4.23 1.61
CA SER A 255 10.47 -5.54 2.28
C SER A 255 10.12 -6.72 1.38
N VAL A 256 10.29 -6.57 0.07
CA VAL A 256 10.06 -7.63 -0.93
C VAL A 256 11.41 -8.18 -1.39
N ASP A 257 11.52 -9.51 -1.46
CA ASP A 257 12.71 -10.18 -1.96
C ASP A 257 12.95 -9.89 -3.46
N PRO A 258 14.19 -10.03 -3.97
CA PRO A 258 14.51 -9.69 -5.35
C PRO A 258 13.72 -10.46 -6.41
N VAL A 259 13.36 -11.74 -6.14
CA VAL A 259 12.61 -12.58 -7.08
C VAL A 259 11.16 -12.09 -7.18
N SER A 260 10.50 -11.88 -6.03
CA SER A 260 9.16 -11.31 -5.99
C SER A 260 9.10 -9.90 -6.58
N SER A 261 10.13 -9.09 -6.35
CA SER A 261 10.25 -7.74 -6.93
C SER A 261 10.34 -7.77 -8.46
N ALA A 262 11.08 -8.74 -9.02
CA ALA A 262 11.19 -8.90 -10.47
C ALA A 262 9.81 -9.25 -11.08
N VAL A 263 9.08 -10.21 -10.51
CA VAL A 263 7.74 -10.58 -10.97
C VAL A 263 6.78 -9.37 -10.93
N ILE A 264 6.75 -8.64 -9.80
CA ILE A 264 5.91 -7.44 -9.69
C ILE A 264 6.28 -6.43 -10.78
N LEU A 265 7.57 -6.20 -10.99
CA LEU A 265 8.05 -5.22 -11.96
C LEU A 265 7.67 -5.58 -13.39
N ASP A 266 7.80 -6.86 -13.78
CA ASP A 266 7.46 -7.32 -15.12
C ASP A 266 5.96 -7.17 -15.38
N ILE A 267 5.11 -7.48 -14.40
CA ILE A 267 3.66 -7.26 -14.50
C ILE A 267 3.33 -5.76 -14.64
N LEU A 268 3.96 -4.89 -13.84
CA LEU A 268 3.71 -3.45 -13.93
C LEU A 268 4.21 -2.86 -15.26
N ARG A 269 5.32 -3.35 -15.81
CA ARG A 269 5.80 -2.95 -17.13
C ARG A 269 4.83 -3.38 -18.24
N ALA A 270 4.36 -4.63 -18.17
CA ALA A 270 3.36 -5.12 -19.10
C ALA A 270 2.06 -4.31 -18.99
N TYR A 271 1.59 -3.99 -17.78
CA TYR A 271 0.42 -3.14 -17.57
C TYR A 271 0.57 -1.76 -18.22
N VAL A 272 1.75 -1.11 -18.08
CA VAL A 272 2.02 0.20 -18.70
C VAL A 272 2.13 0.08 -20.22
N SER A 273 2.74 -1.00 -20.77
CA SER A 273 2.83 -1.22 -22.22
C SER A 273 1.47 -1.38 -22.90
N HIS A 274 0.44 -1.81 -22.16
CA HIS A 274 -0.96 -1.89 -22.60
C HIS A 274 -1.78 -0.62 -22.30
N GLY A 275 -1.11 0.49 -21.99
CA GLY A 275 -1.74 1.80 -21.82
C GLY A 275 -2.20 2.12 -20.38
N GLY A 276 -1.96 1.23 -19.43
CA GLY A 276 -2.17 1.51 -18.01
C GLY A 276 -1.18 2.57 -17.50
N THR A 277 -1.54 3.26 -16.42
CA THR A 277 -0.68 4.27 -15.78
C THR A 277 -0.32 3.81 -14.37
N VAL A 278 0.95 3.90 -14.01
CA VAL A 278 1.43 3.60 -12.66
C VAL A 278 2.03 4.83 -12.03
N ILE A 279 1.55 5.21 -10.85
CA ILE A 279 2.24 6.13 -9.94
C ILE A 279 2.67 5.36 -8.70
N LEU A 280 3.94 5.44 -8.35
CA LEU A 280 4.47 4.80 -7.15
C LEU A 280 5.32 5.74 -6.32
N SER A 281 5.32 5.54 -5.00
CA SER A 281 6.33 6.11 -4.12
C SER A 281 7.50 5.15 -3.95
N SER A 282 8.68 5.70 -3.74
CA SER A 282 9.86 4.95 -3.31
C SER A 282 10.86 5.86 -2.60
N HIS A 283 11.60 5.30 -1.66
CA HIS A 283 12.82 5.88 -1.13
C HIS A 283 14.07 5.36 -1.86
N GLY A 284 13.95 4.26 -2.64
CA GLY A 284 15.03 3.68 -3.45
C GLY A 284 15.12 4.34 -4.82
N MET A 285 16.02 5.30 -4.98
CA MET A 285 16.14 6.10 -6.21
C MET A 285 16.67 5.31 -7.39
N ASP A 286 17.56 4.34 -7.17
CA ASP A 286 18.09 3.44 -8.21
C ASP A 286 17.01 2.63 -8.91
N LEU A 287 16.02 2.17 -8.15
CA LEU A 287 14.90 1.43 -8.72
C LEU A 287 14.04 2.35 -9.59
N VAL A 288 13.72 3.54 -9.09
CA VAL A 288 12.91 4.53 -9.82
C VAL A 288 13.63 4.98 -11.10
N GLU A 289 14.93 5.22 -11.04
CA GLU A 289 15.73 5.60 -12.22
C GLU A 289 15.71 4.52 -13.32
N ARG A 290 15.67 3.23 -12.94
CA ARG A 290 15.65 2.11 -13.91
C ARG A 290 14.26 1.79 -14.47
N VAL A 291 13.20 2.16 -13.77
CA VAL A 291 11.85 1.67 -14.03
C VAL A 291 10.92 2.77 -14.52
N CYS A 292 11.02 3.95 -13.93
CA CYS A 292 10.09 5.04 -14.22
C CYS A 292 10.51 5.83 -15.48
N SER A 293 9.52 6.31 -16.21
CA SER A 293 9.74 7.24 -17.33
C SER A 293 9.80 8.69 -16.85
N ARG A 294 9.12 9.00 -15.75
CA ARG A 294 9.06 10.33 -15.14
C ARG A 294 9.16 10.22 -13.62
N VAL A 295 9.58 11.30 -12.99
CA VAL A 295 9.75 11.36 -11.54
C VAL A 295 9.44 12.74 -11.00
N ALA A 296 8.93 12.78 -9.76
CA ALA A 296 8.90 13.96 -8.91
C ALA A 296 9.72 13.70 -7.65
N ILE A 297 10.54 14.68 -7.27
CA ILE A 297 11.30 14.68 -6.01
C ILE A 297 10.53 15.54 -5.01
N ILE A 298 10.12 14.93 -3.88
CA ILE A 298 9.38 15.61 -2.81
C ILE A 298 10.26 15.68 -1.56
N VAL A 299 10.35 16.85 -0.96
CA VAL A 299 11.04 17.10 0.31
C VAL A 299 10.23 18.10 1.12
N GLY A 300 10.01 17.80 2.42
CA GLY A 300 9.30 18.72 3.31
C GLY A 300 7.86 19.08 2.87
N GLY A 301 7.22 18.22 2.09
CA GLY A 301 5.88 18.46 1.57
C GLY A 301 5.82 19.24 0.25
N GLU A 302 6.94 19.61 -0.33
CA GLU A 302 7.04 20.37 -1.58
C GLU A 302 7.71 19.57 -2.70
N VAL A 303 7.36 19.88 -3.97
CA VAL A 303 8.02 19.31 -5.16
C VAL A 303 9.24 20.15 -5.50
N LEU A 304 10.44 19.56 -5.38
CA LEU A 304 11.70 20.23 -5.73
C LEU A 304 12.04 20.09 -7.21
N ALA A 305 11.65 18.99 -7.85
CA ALA A 305 11.85 18.76 -9.27
C ALA A 305 10.79 17.79 -9.80
N GLU A 306 10.33 18.01 -11.03
CA GLU A 306 9.40 17.14 -11.76
C GLU A 306 9.79 17.10 -13.23
N GLY A 307 9.81 15.92 -13.85
CA GLY A 307 10.13 15.78 -15.25
C GLY A 307 10.35 14.32 -15.68
N THR A 308 10.88 14.11 -16.88
CA THR A 308 11.43 12.82 -17.25
C THR A 308 12.64 12.50 -16.38
N ILE A 309 12.99 11.20 -16.26
CA ILE A 309 14.19 10.80 -15.49
C ILE A 309 15.42 11.57 -15.96
N ASP A 310 15.62 11.71 -17.30
CA ASP A 310 16.78 12.40 -17.87
C ASP A 310 16.81 13.90 -17.55
N GLU A 311 15.65 14.57 -17.58
CA GLU A 311 15.52 15.99 -17.21
C GLU A 311 15.84 16.21 -15.73
N VAL A 312 15.28 15.38 -14.85
CA VAL A 312 15.44 15.55 -13.39
C VAL A 312 16.86 15.21 -12.94
N ARG A 313 17.46 14.13 -13.43
CA ARG A 313 18.83 13.73 -13.06
C ARG A 313 19.91 14.68 -13.60
N ALA A 314 19.63 15.44 -14.64
CA ALA A 314 20.54 16.48 -15.17
C ALA A 314 21.96 15.98 -15.44
N GLY A 315 22.13 14.75 -15.97
CA GLY A 315 23.43 14.15 -16.31
C GLY A 315 24.17 13.47 -15.18
N GLN A 316 23.61 13.38 -13.98
CA GLN A 316 24.13 12.62 -12.83
C GLN A 316 23.16 11.48 -12.44
N THR A 317 23.35 10.81 -11.31
CA THR A 317 22.37 9.86 -10.78
C THR A 317 21.22 10.60 -10.11
N LEU A 318 20.04 9.98 -10.05
CA LEU A 318 18.87 10.56 -9.37
C LEU A 318 19.16 10.81 -7.88
N GLU A 319 19.95 9.94 -7.24
CA GLU A 319 20.39 10.10 -5.85
C GLU A 319 21.30 11.32 -5.67
N ALA A 320 22.32 11.50 -6.54
CA ALA A 320 23.20 12.67 -6.48
C ALA A 320 22.41 13.97 -6.70
N ARG A 321 21.44 13.95 -7.63
CA ARG A 321 20.56 15.09 -7.87
C ARG A 321 19.67 15.41 -6.69
N PHE A 322 19.15 14.37 -6.02
CA PHE A 322 18.37 14.53 -4.80
C PHE A 322 19.19 15.20 -3.69
N VAL A 323 20.42 14.73 -3.44
CA VAL A 323 21.33 15.32 -2.42
C VAL A 323 21.60 16.79 -2.73
N GLU A 324 21.83 17.13 -4.00
CA GLU A 324 22.02 18.52 -4.44
C GLU A 324 20.79 19.40 -4.16
N LEU A 325 19.57 18.92 -4.52
CA LEU A 325 18.32 19.67 -4.37
C LEU A 325 17.86 19.78 -2.91
N ALA A 326 18.04 18.71 -2.14
CA ALA A 326 17.63 18.69 -0.73
C ALA A 326 18.51 19.57 0.16
N GLY A 327 19.63 20.07 -0.38
CA GLY A 327 20.71 20.68 0.35
C GLY A 327 21.52 19.62 1.08
N SER A 328 22.83 19.79 1.23
CA SER A 328 23.60 19.01 2.18
C SER A 328 23.07 19.32 3.58
N SER A 329 22.10 18.55 4.02
CA SER A 329 21.53 18.69 5.36
C SER A 329 22.61 18.32 6.37
N GLY A 330 23.30 19.39 6.88
CA GLY A 330 24.01 19.37 8.13
C GLY A 330 25.27 18.49 8.14
N GLU A 331 26.41 19.13 8.12
CA GLU A 331 27.56 18.62 8.89
C GLU A 331 26.99 18.09 10.21
N VAL A 332 27.34 16.84 10.54
CA VAL A 332 26.95 16.22 11.81
C VAL A 332 27.76 16.93 12.92
N GLU A 333 27.33 18.16 13.25
CA GLU A 333 27.87 18.90 14.38
C GLU A 333 27.49 18.13 15.67
N GLY A 334 28.48 17.83 16.48
CA GLY A 334 28.30 17.25 17.81
C GLY A 334 28.65 15.77 17.97
N LEU A 335 29.23 15.10 16.96
CA LEU A 335 29.72 13.73 17.09
C LEU A 335 31.27 13.65 17.26
N GLU A 336 31.93 14.76 17.64
CA GLU A 336 33.36 14.83 17.88
C GLU A 336 33.82 13.81 18.95
N TRP A 337 32.95 13.41 19.86
CA TRP A 337 33.21 12.40 20.89
C TRP A 337 33.28 10.95 20.36
N LEU A 338 32.76 10.68 19.14
CA LEU A 338 32.86 9.35 18.52
C LEU A 338 34.28 8.93 18.13
N HIS A 339 35.19 9.89 18.06
CA HIS A 339 36.62 9.62 17.75
C HIS A 339 37.48 9.33 18.97
N THR A 340 36.94 9.45 20.18
CA THR A 340 37.62 9.07 21.42
C THR A 340 37.26 7.63 21.80
N PHE A 341 37.88 6.67 21.11
CA PHE A 341 37.94 5.31 21.63
C PHE A 341 38.91 5.36 22.83
N SER A 342 38.38 5.20 24.03
CA SER A 342 39.23 5.06 25.22
C SER A 342 40.02 3.79 25.11
N ASP A 343 41.36 3.91 25.16
CA ASP A 343 42.33 2.83 25.37
C ASP A 343 42.10 2.15 26.72
#